data_ce28075a523fef2c8e71fada4c560913
#
_entry.id   ce28075a523fef2c8e71fada4c560913
#
_cell.length_a   1.000
_cell.length_b   1.000
_cell.length_c   1.000
_cell.angle_alpha   90.00
_cell.angle_beta   90.00
_cell.angle_gamma   90.00
#
_symmetry.space_group_name_H-M   'P 1'
#
loop_
_entity.id
_entity.type
_entity.pdbx_description
1 polymer ?
#
loop_
_entity_poly.entity_id
_entity_poly.type
_entity_poly.pdbx_seq_one_letter_code
_entity_poly.pdbx_strand_id
1 'polypeptide(L)'
;FIAQSNQWFYPLTEENNYHPDFDASPADVKKAAKVMVVSYPANPICKTAPDEFYEKLITFARENNILIIHDNAYSDIIYDGREGKSFLSFEGAKEVGVEFYSLSKSYNYTGARMSFVIGNAQVIEVFKRFRSQIDYGIFLPVQAGAVAALKSDDAAVQEQCKKYQERRDALCGGLREIGWNIPDSEGTMFAWGPLPDGYTNSNEFVMELMEKTGVICTPGSSFGSLGEGYVRFALVLPPEEIKKAIASIKESGILK
;
A
#
# COMPACT_ATOMS: atom_id res chain seq x y z
N PHE A 1 1.94 -19.99 6.71
CA PHE A 1 1.36 -21.27 7.08
C PHE A 1 1.88 -22.41 6.18
N ILE A 2 1.72 -22.28 4.85
CA ILE A 2 2.18 -23.30 3.89
C ILE A 2 3.71 -23.46 3.92
N ALA A 3 4.46 -22.37 3.97
CA ALA A 3 5.91 -22.37 4.01
C ALA A 3 6.50 -22.70 5.40
N GLN A 4 5.68 -22.82 6.43
CA GLN A 4 6.11 -23.06 7.83
C GLN A 4 7.21 -22.08 8.29
N SER A 5 7.16 -20.84 7.79
CA SER A 5 8.15 -19.83 8.10
C SER A 5 7.85 -19.14 9.44
N ASN A 6 8.89 -18.81 10.17
CA ASN A 6 8.80 -17.86 11.26
C ASN A 6 8.71 -16.44 10.68
N GLN A 7 7.82 -15.61 11.24
CA GLN A 7 7.63 -14.24 10.81
C GLN A 7 8.18 -13.29 11.86
N TRP A 8 8.89 -12.29 11.41
CA TRP A 8 9.29 -11.14 12.20
C TRP A 8 8.77 -9.87 11.53
N PHE A 9 8.15 -8.98 12.31
CA PHE A 9 7.56 -7.75 11.82
C PHE A 9 8.44 -6.57 12.24
N TYR A 10 8.94 -5.83 11.27
CA TYR A 10 9.62 -4.57 11.51
C TYR A 10 8.60 -3.45 11.74
N PRO A 11 8.84 -2.55 12.70
CA PRO A 11 7.92 -1.45 12.96
C PRO A 11 7.98 -0.40 11.85
N LEU A 12 6.81 0.08 11.43
CA LEU A 12 6.64 1.23 10.57
C LEU A 12 5.90 2.31 11.37
N THR A 13 6.64 3.28 11.89
CA THR A 13 6.14 4.33 12.78
C THR A 13 6.40 5.72 12.18
N GLU A 14 5.76 6.74 12.73
CA GLU A 14 6.00 8.13 12.33
C GLU A 14 7.46 8.54 12.59
N GLU A 15 8.08 8.05 13.65
CA GLU A 15 9.46 8.35 14.05
C GLU A 15 10.47 7.92 12.97
N ASN A 16 10.23 6.80 12.30
CA ASN A 16 11.06 6.33 11.19
C ASN A 16 10.49 6.68 9.80
N ASN A 17 9.56 7.63 9.77
CA ASN A 17 8.85 8.04 8.55
C ASN A 17 8.22 6.86 7.80
N TYR A 18 7.76 5.85 8.55
CA TYR A 18 7.16 4.61 8.04
C TYR A 18 8.08 3.80 7.10
N HIS A 19 9.41 3.90 7.29
CA HIS A 19 10.38 3.03 6.62
C HIS A 19 11.03 2.08 7.64
N PRO A 20 11.38 0.84 7.23
CA PRO A 20 12.15 -0.06 8.08
C PRO A 20 13.48 0.56 8.50
N ASP A 21 13.79 0.47 9.79
CA ASP A 21 15.14 0.72 10.29
C ASP A 21 15.95 -0.59 10.18
N PHE A 22 16.84 -0.63 9.18
CA PHE A 22 17.66 -1.82 8.92
C PHE A 22 18.69 -2.06 10.02
N ASP A 23 19.18 -1.00 10.66
CA ASP A 23 20.19 -1.10 11.71
C ASP A 23 19.58 -1.63 13.01
N ALA A 24 18.36 -1.24 13.32
CA ALA A 24 17.61 -1.71 14.50
C ALA A 24 17.15 -3.18 14.38
N SER A 25 17.28 -3.81 13.22
CA SER A 25 16.92 -5.22 13.06
C SER A 25 17.84 -6.12 13.91
N PRO A 26 17.30 -7.02 14.76
CA PRO A 26 18.09 -7.91 15.61
C PRO A 26 19.06 -8.78 14.80
N ALA A 27 20.25 -9.03 15.33
CA ALA A 27 21.30 -9.76 14.62
C ALA A 27 20.91 -11.23 14.30
N ASP A 28 20.15 -11.85 15.19
CA ASP A 28 19.62 -13.21 14.98
C ASP A 28 18.55 -13.24 13.89
N VAL A 29 17.71 -12.21 13.80
CA VAL A 29 16.74 -12.02 12.71
C VAL A 29 17.47 -11.84 11.38
N LYS A 30 18.45 -10.91 11.31
CA LYS A 30 19.26 -10.69 10.10
C LYS A 30 19.91 -12.00 9.60
N LYS A 31 20.45 -12.79 10.52
CA LYS A 31 21.09 -14.09 10.21
C LYS A 31 20.09 -15.16 9.76
N ALA A 32 18.89 -15.21 10.34
CA ALA A 32 17.88 -16.23 10.09
C ALA A 32 17.00 -15.90 8.88
N ALA A 33 16.71 -14.62 8.62
CA ALA A 33 15.83 -14.18 7.57
C ALA A 33 16.31 -14.64 6.19
N LYS A 34 15.37 -15.07 5.34
CA LYS A 34 15.62 -15.45 3.94
C LYS A 34 14.88 -14.54 2.97
N VAL A 35 13.79 -13.94 3.41
CA VAL A 35 12.93 -13.10 2.60
C VAL A 35 12.51 -11.89 3.42
N MET A 36 12.53 -10.73 2.82
CA MET A 36 11.93 -9.51 3.34
C MET A 36 10.89 -9.01 2.34
N VAL A 37 9.69 -8.73 2.82
CA VAL A 37 8.60 -8.17 2.03
C VAL A 37 8.50 -6.69 2.34
N VAL A 38 8.54 -5.85 1.33
CA VAL A 38 8.31 -4.40 1.42
C VAL A 38 7.23 -3.98 0.44
N SER A 39 6.49 -2.92 0.74
CA SER A 39 5.43 -2.41 -0.13
C SER A 39 5.44 -0.87 -0.11
N TYR A 40 5.73 -0.25 -1.26
CA TYR A 40 5.67 1.20 -1.44
C TYR A 40 5.20 1.52 -2.87
N PRO A 41 4.16 2.39 -3.03
CA PRO A 41 3.36 3.03 -1.98
C PRO A 41 2.67 2.02 -1.08
N ALA A 42 2.69 2.29 0.22
CA ALA A 42 2.32 1.31 1.24
C ALA A 42 0.82 1.35 1.60
N ASN A 43 0.21 0.20 1.72
CA ASN A 43 -1.12 0.03 2.30
C ASN A 43 -0.95 -0.68 3.66
N PRO A 44 -1.43 -0.11 4.79
CA PRO A 44 -2.43 0.98 4.88
C PRO A 44 -1.87 2.41 4.99
N ILE A 45 -0.59 2.59 5.23
CA ILE A 45 0.02 3.87 5.68
C ILE A 45 0.13 4.95 4.60
N CYS A 46 -0.11 4.62 3.33
CA CYS A 46 -0.19 5.54 2.20
C CYS A 46 1.09 6.38 1.94
N LYS A 47 2.26 5.88 2.36
CA LYS A 47 3.56 6.49 2.16
C LYS A 47 4.28 5.94 0.95
N THR A 48 5.07 6.79 0.31
CA THR A 48 6.05 6.43 -0.72
C THR A 48 7.42 6.20 -0.10
N ALA A 49 8.36 5.67 -0.87
CA ALA A 49 9.75 5.52 -0.43
C ALA A 49 10.69 6.37 -1.29
N PRO A 50 11.65 7.09 -0.69
CA PRO A 50 12.67 7.84 -1.42
C PRO A 50 13.74 6.91 -2.01
N ASP A 51 14.55 7.43 -2.92
CA ASP A 51 15.60 6.66 -3.60
C ASP A 51 16.59 6.04 -2.62
N GLU A 52 16.99 6.80 -1.61
CA GLU A 52 17.95 6.36 -0.59
C GLU A 52 17.43 5.14 0.20
N PHE A 53 16.13 5.01 0.33
CA PHE A 53 15.53 3.82 0.93
C PHE A 53 15.82 2.57 0.09
N TYR A 54 15.62 2.64 -1.23
CA TYR A 54 15.85 1.49 -2.12
C TYR A 54 17.34 1.13 -2.21
N GLU A 55 18.22 2.09 -2.23
CA GLU A 55 19.67 1.88 -2.21
C GLU A 55 20.12 1.17 -0.90
N LYS A 56 19.62 1.63 0.24
CA LYS A 56 19.87 0.98 1.54
C LYS A 56 19.27 -0.42 1.61
N LEU A 57 18.05 -0.60 1.09
CA LEU A 57 17.37 -1.91 1.04
C LEU A 57 18.19 -2.93 0.24
N ILE A 58 18.72 -2.53 -0.92
CA ILE A 58 19.53 -3.40 -1.77
C ILE A 58 20.84 -3.77 -1.07
N THR A 59 21.50 -2.79 -0.45
CA THR A 59 22.72 -3.02 0.33
C THR A 59 22.47 -3.98 1.49
N PHE A 60 21.45 -3.71 2.28
CA PHE A 60 21.03 -4.57 3.39
C PHE A 60 20.73 -6.01 2.94
N ALA A 61 20.00 -6.15 1.84
CA ALA A 61 19.64 -7.45 1.27
C ALA A 61 20.87 -8.26 0.85
N ARG A 62 21.82 -7.59 0.19
CA ARG A 62 23.08 -8.20 -0.27
C ARG A 62 23.96 -8.64 0.89
N GLU A 63 24.17 -7.77 1.88
CA GLU A 63 25.02 -8.04 3.04
C GLU A 63 24.49 -9.18 3.92
N ASN A 64 23.18 -9.33 3.99
CA ASN A 64 22.52 -10.34 4.85
C ASN A 64 22.01 -11.57 4.08
N ASN A 65 22.23 -11.64 2.76
CA ASN A 65 21.73 -12.71 1.89
C ASN A 65 20.21 -12.92 2.02
N ILE A 66 19.46 -11.82 1.98
CA ILE A 66 18.00 -11.76 2.09
C ILE A 66 17.40 -11.44 0.71
N LEU A 67 16.41 -12.21 0.28
CA LEU A 67 15.64 -11.94 -0.93
C LEU A 67 14.57 -10.87 -0.64
N ILE A 68 14.54 -9.83 -1.46
CA ILE A 68 13.49 -8.80 -1.39
C ILE A 68 12.30 -9.21 -2.26
N ILE A 69 11.11 -9.10 -1.70
CA ILE A 69 9.85 -9.10 -2.42
C ILE A 69 9.25 -7.70 -2.29
N HIS A 70 9.25 -6.94 -3.37
CA HIS A 70 8.62 -5.62 -3.41
C HIS A 70 7.19 -5.75 -3.96
N ASP A 71 6.19 -5.45 -3.13
CA ASP A 71 4.79 -5.33 -3.57
C ASP A 71 4.52 -3.90 -4.03
N ASN A 72 4.51 -3.72 -5.34
CA ASN A 72 4.34 -2.42 -6.01
C ASN A 72 2.95 -2.30 -6.68
N ALA A 73 1.92 -2.72 -5.97
CA ALA A 73 0.55 -2.72 -6.52
C ALA A 73 -0.03 -1.31 -6.76
N TYR A 74 0.57 -0.27 -6.19
CA TYR A 74 0.09 1.13 -6.25
C TYR A 74 1.09 2.07 -6.94
N SER A 75 2.04 1.54 -7.72
CA SER A 75 3.13 2.32 -8.35
C SER A 75 2.68 3.59 -9.07
N ASP A 76 1.51 3.55 -9.71
CA ASP A 76 1.02 4.65 -10.54
C ASP A 76 -0.02 5.54 -9.82
N ILE A 77 -0.41 5.18 -8.60
CA ILE A 77 -1.34 5.98 -7.79
C ILE A 77 -0.56 6.75 -6.76
N ILE A 78 0.06 7.85 -7.19
CA ILE A 78 0.92 8.72 -6.40
C ILE A 78 0.53 10.17 -6.69
N TYR A 79 0.57 11.02 -5.68
CA TYR A 79 -0.03 12.34 -5.69
C TYR A 79 1.00 13.46 -5.62
N ASP A 80 0.55 14.68 -5.86
CA ASP A 80 1.30 15.92 -5.66
C ASP A 80 2.57 16.01 -6.53
N GLY A 81 2.50 15.47 -7.76
CA GLY A 81 3.62 15.49 -8.70
C GLY A 81 4.81 14.59 -8.31
N ARG A 82 4.63 13.72 -7.31
CA ARG A 82 5.63 12.68 -7.01
C ARG A 82 5.62 11.62 -8.11
N GLU A 83 6.75 10.99 -8.29
CA GLU A 83 6.90 9.88 -9.24
C GLU A 83 6.99 8.54 -8.51
N GLY A 84 6.26 7.55 -9.01
CA GLY A 84 6.41 6.17 -8.60
C GLY A 84 7.67 5.56 -9.18
N LYS A 85 8.38 4.78 -8.36
CA LYS A 85 9.60 4.12 -8.81
C LYS A 85 9.47 2.61 -8.65
N SER A 86 9.99 1.92 -9.66
CA SER A 86 10.20 0.49 -9.55
C SER A 86 11.47 0.23 -8.72
N PHE A 87 11.38 -0.66 -7.74
CA PHE A 87 12.56 -1.19 -7.05
C PHE A 87 13.61 -1.71 -8.05
N LEU A 88 13.16 -2.30 -9.16
CA LEU A 88 14.04 -2.87 -10.18
C LEU A 88 14.78 -1.83 -11.04
N SER A 89 14.47 -0.53 -10.92
CA SER A 89 15.20 0.54 -11.57
C SER A 89 16.52 0.89 -10.88
N PHE A 90 16.73 0.43 -9.65
CA PHE A 90 17.95 0.67 -8.88
C PHE A 90 19.03 -0.38 -9.18
N GLU A 91 20.29 0.06 -9.17
CA GLU A 91 21.43 -0.82 -9.43
C GLU A 91 21.52 -1.95 -8.41
N GLY A 92 21.68 -3.18 -8.89
CA GLY A 92 21.76 -4.37 -8.05
C GLY A 92 20.41 -4.94 -7.56
N ALA A 93 19.30 -4.27 -7.79
CA ALA A 93 18.00 -4.75 -7.34
C ALA A 93 17.63 -6.13 -7.91
N LYS A 94 17.90 -6.36 -9.21
CA LYS A 94 17.62 -7.64 -9.88
C LYS A 94 18.48 -8.80 -9.37
N GLU A 95 19.57 -8.51 -8.67
CA GLU A 95 20.40 -9.53 -8.04
C GLU A 95 19.77 -10.03 -6.72
N VAL A 96 19.10 -9.14 -6.00
CA VAL A 96 18.62 -9.40 -4.64
C VAL A 96 17.11 -9.51 -4.52
N GLY A 97 16.32 -9.27 -5.57
CA GLY A 97 14.88 -9.24 -5.37
C GLY A 97 14.01 -9.43 -6.61
N VAL A 98 12.73 -9.46 -6.33
CA VAL A 98 11.64 -9.46 -7.31
C VAL A 98 10.61 -8.39 -6.94
N GLU A 99 9.91 -7.87 -7.95
CA GLU A 99 8.82 -6.92 -7.80
C GLU A 99 7.52 -7.50 -8.35
N PHE A 100 6.46 -7.32 -7.58
CA PHE A 100 5.09 -7.61 -8.01
C PHE A 100 4.41 -6.33 -8.47
N TYR A 101 3.88 -6.34 -9.69
CA TYR A 101 3.10 -5.27 -10.26
C TYR A 101 1.69 -5.74 -10.56
N SER A 102 0.69 -4.90 -10.32
CA SER A 102 -0.71 -5.25 -10.53
C SER A 102 -1.44 -4.24 -11.42
N LEU A 103 -2.11 -4.74 -12.46
CA LEU A 103 -3.01 -3.94 -13.29
C LEU A 103 -4.31 -3.55 -12.57
N SER A 104 -4.58 -4.18 -11.42
CA SER A 104 -5.84 -3.98 -10.69
C SER A 104 -6.10 -2.54 -10.30
N LYS A 105 -5.04 -1.78 -9.97
CA LYS A 105 -5.15 -0.42 -9.45
C LYS A 105 -4.92 0.62 -10.54
N SER A 106 -3.78 0.56 -11.22
CA SER A 106 -3.39 1.50 -12.27
C SER A 106 -4.38 1.55 -13.43
N TYR A 107 -4.84 0.39 -13.88
CA TYR A 107 -5.75 0.25 -15.02
C TYR A 107 -7.18 -0.09 -14.63
N ASN A 108 -7.52 0.00 -13.32
CA ASN A 108 -8.85 -0.40 -12.82
C ASN A 108 -9.28 -1.81 -13.27
N TYR A 109 -8.30 -2.72 -13.41
CA TYR A 109 -8.46 -4.08 -13.95
C TYR A 109 -8.66 -5.12 -12.85
N THR A 110 -9.27 -4.72 -11.73
CA THR A 110 -9.38 -5.50 -10.50
C THR A 110 -10.10 -6.84 -10.71
N GLY A 111 -11.20 -6.85 -11.45
CA GLY A 111 -11.99 -8.06 -11.71
C GLY A 111 -11.29 -9.09 -12.59
N ALA A 112 -10.33 -8.67 -13.40
CA ALA A 112 -9.59 -9.54 -14.33
C ALA A 112 -8.52 -10.39 -13.62
N ARG A 113 -8.13 -10.07 -12.38
CA ARG A 113 -7.16 -10.82 -11.57
C ARG A 113 -5.80 -11.00 -12.26
N MET A 114 -5.24 -9.92 -12.79
CA MET A 114 -3.98 -9.92 -13.53
C MET A 114 -2.89 -9.13 -12.82
N SER A 115 -1.75 -9.78 -12.61
CA SER A 115 -0.52 -9.23 -12.06
C SER A 115 0.68 -9.95 -12.64
N PHE A 116 1.88 -9.39 -12.49
CA PHE A 116 3.13 -10.06 -12.84
C PHE A 116 4.16 -9.94 -11.74
N VAL A 117 5.15 -10.85 -11.80
CA VAL A 117 6.36 -10.78 -11.02
C VAL A 117 7.55 -10.69 -11.96
N ILE A 118 8.47 -9.76 -11.67
CA ILE A 118 9.66 -9.48 -12.48
C ILE A 118 10.85 -9.38 -11.52
N GLY A 119 12.06 -9.68 -12.01
CA GLY A 119 13.28 -9.47 -11.22
C GLY A 119 14.27 -10.61 -11.33
N ASN A 120 14.80 -11.09 -10.21
CA ASN A 120 15.84 -12.11 -10.14
C ASN A 120 15.48 -13.37 -10.95
N ALA A 121 16.31 -13.72 -11.93
CA ALA A 121 16.03 -14.79 -12.88
C ALA A 121 15.89 -16.18 -12.21
N GLN A 122 16.66 -16.46 -11.17
CA GLN A 122 16.58 -17.73 -10.46
C GLN A 122 15.27 -17.84 -9.68
N VAL A 123 14.85 -16.75 -9.03
CA VAL A 123 13.57 -16.70 -8.32
C VAL A 123 12.40 -16.85 -9.29
N ILE A 124 12.44 -16.17 -10.42
CA ILE A 124 11.42 -16.28 -11.46
C ILE A 124 11.32 -17.72 -12.00
N GLU A 125 12.44 -18.38 -12.22
CA GLU A 125 12.43 -19.78 -12.69
C GLU A 125 11.82 -20.73 -11.66
N VAL A 126 12.14 -20.57 -10.36
CA VAL A 126 11.52 -21.34 -9.28
C VAL A 126 10.02 -21.04 -9.20
N PHE A 127 9.64 -19.77 -9.27
CA PHE A 127 8.25 -19.34 -9.25
C PHE A 127 7.44 -19.94 -10.42
N LYS A 128 7.99 -19.97 -11.63
CA LYS A 128 7.37 -20.58 -12.81
C LYS A 128 7.10 -22.07 -12.59
N ARG A 129 8.09 -22.81 -12.08
CA ARG A 129 7.93 -24.24 -11.76
C ARG A 129 6.87 -24.47 -10.71
N PHE A 130 6.89 -23.70 -9.63
CA PHE A 130 5.87 -23.79 -8.59
C PHE A 130 4.47 -23.46 -9.15
N ARG A 131 4.36 -22.38 -9.91
CA ARG A 131 3.11 -21.94 -10.49
C ARG A 131 2.49 -22.96 -11.43
N SER A 132 3.30 -23.65 -12.23
CA SER A 132 2.83 -24.70 -13.15
C SER A 132 2.17 -25.90 -12.45
N GLN A 133 2.36 -26.06 -11.12
CA GLN A 133 1.72 -27.10 -10.32
C GLN A 133 0.43 -26.61 -9.62
N ILE A 134 0.11 -25.30 -9.72
CA ILE A 134 -1.06 -24.70 -9.06
C ILE A 134 -2.15 -24.43 -10.08
N ASP A 135 -1.82 -23.82 -11.20
CA ASP A 135 -2.74 -23.50 -12.27
C ASP A 135 -2.11 -23.68 -13.66
N TYR A 136 -2.95 -23.80 -14.69
CA TYR A 136 -2.50 -23.98 -16.06
C TYR A 136 -2.29 -22.64 -16.81
N GLY A 137 -2.48 -21.53 -16.11
CA GLY A 137 -2.28 -20.19 -16.65
C GLY A 137 -3.51 -19.29 -16.54
N ILE A 138 -3.32 -18.05 -16.99
CA ILE A 138 -4.37 -17.03 -16.97
C ILE A 138 -5.19 -17.12 -18.28
N PHE A 139 -6.49 -16.96 -18.18
CA PHE A 139 -7.41 -16.97 -19.31
C PHE A 139 -6.96 -15.99 -20.42
N LEU A 140 -6.81 -16.47 -21.65
CA LEU A 140 -6.21 -15.72 -22.76
C LEU A 140 -6.84 -14.34 -23.03
N PRO A 141 -8.17 -14.17 -22.99
CA PRO A 141 -8.78 -12.84 -23.14
C PRO A 141 -8.32 -11.84 -22.07
N VAL A 142 -8.10 -12.29 -20.83
CA VAL A 142 -7.54 -11.45 -19.75
C VAL A 142 -6.10 -11.03 -20.09
N GLN A 143 -5.29 -11.94 -20.62
CA GLN A 143 -3.93 -11.60 -21.05
C GLN A 143 -3.95 -10.61 -22.24
N ALA A 144 -4.83 -10.80 -23.21
CA ALA A 144 -4.99 -9.88 -24.33
C ALA A 144 -5.41 -8.47 -23.87
N GLY A 145 -6.35 -8.38 -22.91
CA GLY A 145 -6.74 -7.13 -22.29
C GLY A 145 -5.58 -6.45 -21.55
N ALA A 146 -4.78 -7.23 -20.82
CA ALA A 146 -3.58 -6.73 -20.13
C ALA A 146 -2.54 -6.16 -21.12
N VAL A 147 -2.31 -6.86 -22.24
CA VAL A 147 -1.42 -6.38 -23.31
C VAL A 147 -1.94 -5.08 -23.92
N ALA A 148 -3.25 -4.97 -24.17
CA ALA A 148 -3.85 -3.75 -24.66
C ALA A 148 -3.70 -2.59 -23.69
N ALA A 149 -3.94 -2.83 -22.40
CA ALA A 149 -3.75 -1.82 -21.33
C ALA A 149 -2.30 -1.33 -21.27
N LEU A 150 -1.32 -2.23 -21.25
CA LEU A 150 0.11 -1.88 -21.19
C LEU A 150 0.66 -1.23 -22.46
N LYS A 151 -0.04 -1.37 -23.60
CA LYS A 151 0.30 -0.70 -24.86
C LYS A 151 -0.44 0.61 -25.08
N SER A 152 -1.44 0.92 -24.23
CA SER A 152 -2.12 2.21 -24.30
C SER A 152 -1.18 3.33 -23.81
N ASP A 153 -1.56 4.57 -24.13
CA ASP A 153 -0.92 5.72 -23.50
C ASP A 153 -1.26 5.79 -22.00
N ASP A 154 -0.49 6.53 -21.23
CA ASP A 154 -0.68 6.67 -19.80
C ASP A 154 -1.82 7.63 -19.41
N ALA A 155 -2.53 8.21 -20.38
CA ALA A 155 -3.55 9.23 -20.13
C ALA A 155 -4.67 8.72 -19.22
N ALA A 156 -5.14 7.48 -19.44
CA ALA A 156 -6.17 6.87 -18.60
C ALA A 156 -5.68 6.62 -17.15
N VAL A 157 -4.42 6.24 -16.98
CA VAL A 157 -3.79 6.03 -15.66
C VAL A 157 -3.65 7.37 -14.94
N GLN A 158 -3.19 8.41 -15.65
CA GLN A 158 -3.05 9.76 -15.11
C GLN A 158 -4.41 10.36 -14.70
N GLU A 159 -5.44 10.19 -15.53
CA GLU A 159 -6.80 10.63 -15.19
C GLU A 159 -7.33 9.89 -13.95
N GLN A 160 -7.10 8.59 -13.86
CA GLN A 160 -7.48 7.81 -12.68
C GLN A 160 -6.75 8.29 -11.41
N CYS A 161 -5.46 8.55 -11.51
CA CYS A 161 -4.66 9.09 -10.41
C CYS A 161 -5.19 10.46 -9.96
N LYS A 162 -5.51 11.36 -10.89
CA LYS A 162 -6.11 12.67 -10.60
C LYS A 162 -7.44 12.53 -9.86
N LYS A 163 -8.33 11.62 -10.27
CA LYS A 163 -9.59 11.36 -9.56
C LYS A 163 -9.38 10.90 -8.12
N TYR A 164 -8.36 10.07 -7.86
CA TYR A 164 -8.02 9.67 -6.50
C TYR A 164 -7.43 10.83 -5.70
N GLN A 165 -6.61 11.66 -6.30
CA GLN A 165 -6.09 12.85 -5.63
C GLN A 165 -7.21 13.82 -5.24
N GLU A 166 -8.16 14.11 -6.13
CA GLU A 166 -9.33 14.95 -5.83
C GLU A 166 -10.17 14.38 -4.66
N ARG A 167 -10.32 13.07 -4.59
CA ARG A 167 -11.02 12.41 -3.47
C ARG A 167 -10.22 12.49 -2.17
N ARG A 168 -8.89 12.29 -2.23
CA ARG A 168 -7.99 12.45 -1.10
C ARG A 168 -8.08 13.86 -0.54
N ASP A 169 -7.98 14.86 -1.40
CA ASP A 169 -8.03 16.28 -1.02
C ASP A 169 -9.37 16.63 -0.36
N ALA A 170 -10.48 16.16 -0.95
CA ALA A 170 -11.81 16.34 -0.36
C ALA A 170 -11.96 15.68 1.01
N LEU A 171 -11.43 14.45 1.19
CA LEU A 171 -11.53 13.73 2.45
C LEU A 171 -10.60 14.32 3.51
N CYS A 172 -9.30 14.35 3.24
CA CYS A 172 -8.32 14.77 4.23
C CYS A 172 -8.50 16.26 4.59
N GLY A 173 -8.70 17.13 3.59
CA GLY A 173 -8.97 18.54 3.80
C GLY A 173 -10.25 18.78 4.60
N GLY A 174 -11.34 18.15 4.18
CA GLY A 174 -12.63 18.33 4.86
C GLY A 174 -12.66 17.76 6.28
N LEU A 175 -11.98 16.64 6.57
CA LEU A 175 -11.85 16.15 7.94
C LEU A 175 -11.03 17.08 8.83
N ARG A 176 -9.94 17.67 8.29
CA ARG A 176 -9.17 18.69 9.02
C ARG A 176 -9.99 19.93 9.33
N GLU A 177 -10.84 20.40 8.40
CA GLU A 177 -11.73 21.54 8.62
C GLU A 177 -12.72 21.34 9.79
N ILE A 178 -13.08 20.11 10.08
CA ILE A 178 -13.98 19.78 11.20
C ILE A 178 -13.23 19.31 12.45
N GLY A 179 -11.90 19.44 12.49
CA GLY A 179 -11.06 19.17 13.66
C GLY A 179 -10.46 17.75 13.73
N TRP A 180 -10.63 16.92 12.70
CA TRP A 180 -9.99 15.61 12.65
C TRP A 180 -8.73 15.64 11.76
N ASN A 181 -7.56 15.62 12.39
CA ASN A 181 -6.29 15.81 11.71
C ASN A 181 -5.81 14.56 10.97
N ILE A 182 -6.39 14.30 9.80
CA ILE A 182 -5.93 13.24 8.90
C ILE A 182 -4.87 13.80 7.94
N PRO A 183 -3.64 13.23 7.91
CA PRO A 183 -2.60 13.66 7.01
C PRO A 183 -2.93 13.32 5.54
N ASP A 184 -2.37 14.09 4.61
CA ASP A 184 -2.51 13.78 3.20
C ASP A 184 -1.74 12.51 2.83
N SER A 185 -2.41 11.59 2.14
CA SER A 185 -1.78 10.41 1.58
C SER A 185 -0.84 10.78 0.44
N GLU A 186 0.33 10.19 0.37
CA GLU A 186 1.28 10.39 -0.71
C GLU A 186 0.95 9.54 -1.94
N GLY A 187 0.22 8.46 -1.74
CA GLY A 187 -0.22 7.54 -2.79
C GLY A 187 -1.25 6.55 -2.28
N THR A 188 -1.54 5.53 -3.07
CA THR A 188 -2.57 4.51 -2.89
C THR A 188 -4.00 5.03 -3.10
N MET A 189 -4.99 4.17 -2.98
CA MET A 189 -6.41 4.52 -3.02
C MET A 189 -7.03 4.65 -1.63
N PHE A 190 -6.21 5.00 -0.63
CA PHE A 190 -6.62 5.08 0.77
C PHE A 190 -6.15 6.38 1.42
N ALA A 191 -6.73 6.69 2.58
CA ALA A 191 -6.19 7.65 3.53
C ALA A 191 -6.04 6.95 4.88
N TRP A 192 -4.92 7.22 5.54
CA TRP A 192 -4.55 6.67 6.83
C TRP A 192 -4.30 7.80 7.81
N GLY A 193 -4.89 7.74 8.97
CA GLY A 193 -4.70 8.77 9.97
C GLY A 193 -5.08 8.34 11.37
N PRO A 194 -4.67 9.11 12.39
CA PRO A 194 -4.97 8.82 13.77
C PRO A 194 -6.46 8.90 14.07
N LEU A 195 -6.86 8.22 15.14
CA LEU A 195 -8.19 8.42 15.74
C LEU A 195 -8.34 9.87 16.20
N PRO A 196 -9.57 10.40 16.27
CA PRO A 196 -9.83 11.68 16.91
C PRO A 196 -9.45 11.65 18.40
N ASP A 197 -9.20 12.84 18.97
CA ASP A 197 -8.92 12.96 20.39
C ASP A 197 -10.02 12.32 21.24
N GLY A 198 -9.59 11.63 22.31
CA GLY A 198 -10.47 10.94 23.23
C GLY A 198 -10.77 9.47 22.87
N TYR A 199 -10.35 8.99 21.71
CA TYR A 199 -10.46 7.59 21.32
C TYR A 199 -9.09 6.89 21.34
N THR A 200 -9.09 5.67 21.89
CA THR A 200 -7.87 4.82 21.97
C THR A 200 -8.07 3.43 21.38
N ASN A 201 -9.33 3.06 21.06
CA ASN A 201 -9.69 1.78 20.49
C ASN A 201 -10.30 1.98 19.09
N SER A 202 -9.60 1.53 18.08
CA SER A 202 -10.00 1.74 16.68
C SER A 202 -11.29 0.99 16.30
N ASN A 203 -11.55 -0.18 16.88
CA ASN A 203 -12.79 -0.92 16.62
C ASN A 203 -14.01 -0.22 17.21
N GLU A 204 -13.91 0.22 18.47
CA GLU A 204 -15.00 0.94 19.13
C GLU A 204 -15.34 2.22 18.38
N PHE A 205 -14.31 2.99 18.01
CA PHE A 205 -14.49 4.22 17.24
C PHE A 205 -15.19 3.97 15.89
N VAL A 206 -14.73 2.97 15.13
CA VAL A 206 -15.31 2.67 13.81
C VAL A 206 -16.76 2.24 13.92
N MET A 207 -17.12 1.47 14.93
CA MET A 207 -18.50 1.07 15.18
C MET A 207 -19.36 2.28 15.54
N GLU A 208 -18.91 3.14 16.43
CA GLU A 208 -19.62 4.37 16.82
C GLU A 208 -19.77 5.34 15.63
N LEU A 209 -18.73 5.50 14.83
CA LEU A 209 -18.76 6.31 13.60
C LEU A 209 -19.83 5.79 12.65
N MET A 210 -19.84 4.50 12.39
CA MET A 210 -20.84 3.86 11.51
C MET A 210 -22.27 4.04 12.03
N GLU A 211 -22.49 3.82 13.32
CA GLU A 211 -23.83 3.93 13.93
C GLU A 211 -24.37 5.36 13.90
N LYS A 212 -23.51 6.35 14.17
CA LYS A 212 -23.93 7.75 14.23
C LYS A 212 -24.03 8.44 12.88
N THR A 213 -23.23 8.00 11.90
CA THR A 213 -23.04 8.77 10.65
C THR A 213 -23.30 7.97 9.38
N GLY A 214 -23.34 6.64 9.46
CA GLY A 214 -23.38 5.75 8.30
C GLY A 214 -22.02 5.66 7.55
N VAL A 215 -20.97 6.32 8.04
CA VAL A 215 -19.64 6.28 7.42
C VAL A 215 -18.86 5.05 7.89
N ILE A 216 -18.34 4.30 6.93
CA ILE A 216 -17.57 3.07 7.19
C ILE A 216 -16.12 3.30 6.84
N CYS A 217 -15.22 3.00 7.78
CA CYS A 217 -13.79 2.92 7.56
C CYS A 217 -13.23 1.63 8.18
N THR A 218 -11.95 1.34 7.94
CA THR A 218 -11.32 0.13 8.48
C THR A 218 -10.56 0.52 9.75
N PRO A 219 -10.77 -0.17 10.89
CA PRO A 219 -10.00 0.06 12.10
C PRO A 219 -8.54 -0.31 11.88
N GLY A 220 -7.62 0.47 12.41
CA GLY A 220 -6.19 0.27 12.18
C GLY A 220 -5.66 -1.03 12.78
N SER A 221 -6.25 -1.50 13.89
CA SER A 221 -5.94 -2.81 14.49
C SER A 221 -6.08 -4.00 13.53
N SER A 222 -6.89 -3.87 12.46
CA SER A 222 -7.00 -4.88 11.39
C SER A 222 -5.70 -5.08 10.61
N PHE A 223 -4.73 -4.15 10.72
CA PHE A 223 -3.43 -4.21 10.04
C PHE A 223 -2.27 -4.58 10.97
N GLY A 224 -2.57 -4.97 12.18
CA GLY A 224 -1.60 -5.35 13.20
C GLY A 224 -1.61 -4.43 14.42
N SER A 225 -0.84 -4.78 15.43
CA SER A 225 -0.83 -4.07 16.73
C SER A 225 -0.38 -2.61 16.63
N LEU A 226 0.53 -2.29 15.70
CA LEU A 226 0.99 -0.91 15.46
C LEU A 226 -0.04 -0.06 14.72
N GLY A 227 -1.09 -0.67 14.16
CA GLY A 227 -2.21 0.05 13.57
C GLY A 227 -3.26 0.50 14.57
N GLU A 228 -3.18 0.05 15.85
CA GLU A 228 -4.09 0.55 16.88
C GLU A 228 -3.88 2.06 17.09
N GLY A 229 -4.97 2.78 17.29
CA GLY A 229 -4.96 4.24 17.33
C GLY A 229 -5.11 4.93 15.96
N TYR A 230 -5.31 4.16 14.89
CA TYR A 230 -5.47 4.68 13.52
C TYR A 230 -6.73 4.12 12.85
N VAL A 231 -7.10 4.76 11.73
CA VAL A 231 -8.13 4.29 10.79
C VAL A 231 -7.68 4.41 9.35
N ARG A 232 -8.25 3.58 8.47
CA ARG A 232 -8.06 3.68 7.03
C ARG A 232 -9.38 3.92 6.30
N PHE A 233 -9.45 5.01 5.54
CA PHE A 233 -10.53 5.29 4.60
C PHE A 233 -10.19 4.80 3.20
N ALA A 234 -11.21 4.36 2.45
CA ALA A 234 -11.09 4.06 1.04
C ALA A 234 -11.61 5.23 0.20
N LEU A 235 -10.81 5.70 -0.77
CA LEU A 235 -11.11 6.84 -1.65
C LEU A 235 -12.00 6.40 -2.84
N VAL A 236 -13.14 5.77 -2.56
CA VAL A 236 -14.00 5.16 -3.59
C VAL A 236 -15.16 6.04 -4.03
N LEU A 237 -15.56 7.00 -3.20
CA LEU A 237 -16.68 7.90 -3.47
C LEU A 237 -16.21 9.17 -4.19
N PRO A 238 -17.04 9.81 -5.03
CA PRO A 238 -16.73 11.11 -5.60
C PRO A 238 -16.70 12.21 -4.54
N PRO A 239 -16.01 13.35 -4.79
CA PRO A 239 -15.83 14.42 -3.81
C PRO A 239 -17.11 14.94 -3.18
N GLU A 240 -18.20 15.04 -3.92
CA GLU A 240 -19.51 15.50 -3.44
C GLU A 240 -20.13 14.55 -2.41
N GLU A 241 -19.95 13.23 -2.56
CA GLU A 241 -20.42 12.24 -1.56
C GLU A 241 -19.50 12.24 -0.34
N ILE A 242 -18.20 12.44 -0.53
CA ILE A 242 -17.24 12.60 0.58
C ILE A 242 -17.61 13.83 1.43
N LYS A 243 -17.97 14.96 0.81
CA LYS A 243 -18.42 16.16 1.52
C LYS A 243 -19.68 15.90 2.34
N LYS A 244 -20.64 15.12 1.83
CA LYS A 244 -21.85 14.72 2.60
C LYS A 244 -21.46 13.85 3.80
N ALA A 245 -20.56 12.90 3.64
CA ALA A 245 -20.07 12.07 4.74
C ALA A 245 -19.41 12.94 5.83
N ILE A 246 -18.58 13.91 5.44
CA ILE A 246 -17.94 14.86 6.37
C ILE A 246 -18.99 15.71 7.11
N ALA A 247 -20.01 16.19 6.42
CA ALA A 247 -21.12 16.92 7.06
C ALA A 247 -21.84 16.07 8.11
N SER A 248 -22.12 14.79 7.79
CA SER A 248 -22.72 13.85 8.73
C SER A 248 -21.82 13.60 9.96
N ILE A 249 -20.49 13.48 9.76
CA ILE A 249 -19.55 13.35 10.89
C ILE A 249 -19.60 14.60 11.78
N LYS A 250 -19.59 15.80 11.17
CA LYS A 250 -19.65 17.07 11.91
C LYS A 250 -20.93 17.17 12.73
N GLU A 251 -22.08 16.86 12.12
CA GLU A 251 -23.41 16.97 12.75
C GLU A 251 -23.61 15.93 13.86
N SER A 252 -22.95 14.79 13.79
CA SER A 252 -23.04 13.71 14.80
C SER A 252 -22.44 14.09 16.16
N GLY A 253 -21.56 15.10 16.21
CA GLY A 253 -20.82 15.48 17.42
C GLY A 253 -19.85 14.43 17.93
N ILE A 254 -19.42 13.47 17.07
CA ILE A 254 -18.46 12.42 17.45
C ILE A 254 -17.04 12.98 17.67
N LEU A 255 -16.72 14.08 17.00
CA LEU A 255 -15.47 14.81 17.20
C LEU A 255 -15.70 15.84 18.33
N LYS A 256 -15.08 15.63 19.46
CA LYS A 256 -15.24 16.50 20.65
C LYS A 256 -14.14 17.55 20.72
#